data_d667a85da157c7a8542878f079ef8911
#
_entry.id   d667a85da157c7a8542878f079ef8911
#
_cell.length_a   1.000
_cell.length_b   1.000
_cell.length_c   1.000
_cell.angle_alpha   90.00
_cell.angle_beta   90.00
_cell.angle_gamma   90.00
#
_symmetry.space_group_name_H-M   'P 1'
#
loop_
_entity.id
_entity.type
_entity.pdbx_description
1 polymer ?
#
loop_
_entity_poly.entity_id
_entity_poly.type
_entity_poly.pdbx_seq_one_letter_code
_entity_poly.pdbx_strand_id
1 'polypeptide(L)'
;MAITTDIWAVTPSFSATLFRAAGAIGGAGDITLITNQPLDNGAGYQILFTCAGDATAATFTITGYVSGDLSQSVITETVAGVDSGTATSTNYYSKITSISSDAAVATNVSIGNAITDGMALPRTRMKGFYFVGSAGAGSVTLTLDGNAASDRVLLSIATPANVESQQMALPGDGILINGNEPQTTFGVVTQTAAVTSLTVFCG
;
A
#
# COMPACT_ATOMS: atom_id res chain seq x y z
N MET A 1 -3.71 -37.74 -1.17
CA MET A 1 -3.21 -36.63 -1.98
C MET A 1 -2.94 -35.47 -1.02
N ALA A 2 -1.69 -35.20 -0.69
CA ALA A 2 -1.35 -34.09 0.20
C ALA A 2 -1.51 -32.79 -0.58
N ILE A 3 -2.44 -31.94 -0.18
CA ILE A 3 -2.53 -30.58 -0.69
C ILE A 3 -1.40 -29.81 0.00
N THR A 4 -0.30 -29.63 -0.68
CA THR A 4 0.72 -28.67 -0.25
C THR A 4 0.15 -27.28 -0.47
N THR A 5 -0.24 -26.64 0.61
CA THR A 5 -0.58 -25.21 0.57
C THR A 5 0.76 -24.47 0.47
N ASP A 6 1.05 -23.88 -0.67
CA ASP A 6 2.21 -23.02 -0.81
C ASP A 6 2.00 -21.80 0.08
N ILE A 7 2.78 -21.70 1.14
CA ILE A 7 2.81 -20.51 2.01
C ILE A 7 3.84 -19.57 1.40
N TRP A 8 3.41 -18.36 1.08
CA TRP A 8 4.27 -17.29 0.61
C TRP A 8 4.26 -16.12 1.58
N ALA A 9 5.31 -15.33 1.58
CA ALA A 9 5.48 -14.21 2.47
C ALA A 9 5.46 -12.91 1.69
N VAL A 10 4.79 -11.91 2.25
CA VAL A 10 4.83 -10.53 1.77
C VAL A 10 5.45 -9.68 2.86
N THR A 11 6.54 -9.01 2.51
CA THR A 11 7.21 -8.05 3.38
C THR A 11 6.98 -6.66 2.81
N PRO A 12 6.18 -5.80 3.46
CA PRO A 12 5.94 -4.46 2.98
C PRO A 12 7.26 -3.68 2.84
N SER A 13 7.42 -3.02 1.71
CA SER A 13 8.54 -2.12 1.45
C SER A 13 8.00 -0.73 1.15
N PHE A 14 8.31 0.22 2.02
CA PHE A 14 7.82 1.60 1.90
C PHE A 14 8.95 2.53 1.49
N SER A 15 8.69 3.35 0.49
CA SER A 15 9.65 4.36 0.03
C SER A 15 8.93 5.54 -0.62
N ALA A 16 9.16 6.73 -0.11
CA ALA A 16 8.60 7.96 -0.68
C ALA A 16 9.12 8.28 -2.10
N THR A 17 10.14 7.55 -2.55
CA THR A 17 10.79 7.77 -3.85
C THR A 17 10.80 6.53 -4.75
N LEU A 18 9.98 5.53 -4.40
CA LEU A 18 10.00 4.23 -5.07
C LEU A 18 9.80 4.31 -6.58
N PHE A 19 8.82 5.12 -7.00
CA PHE A 19 8.44 5.25 -8.40
C PHE A 19 9.15 6.41 -9.09
N ARG A 20 9.49 7.46 -8.34
CA ARG A 20 10.18 8.63 -8.85
C ARG A 20 10.98 9.34 -7.75
N ALA A 21 12.27 9.57 -7.99
CA ALA A 21 13.07 10.46 -7.15
C ALA A 21 12.56 11.91 -7.22
N ALA A 22 12.85 12.70 -6.18
CA ALA A 22 12.46 14.09 -6.11
C ALA A 22 13.02 14.91 -7.29
N GLY A 23 12.15 15.66 -7.95
CA GLY A 23 12.52 16.53 -9.07
C GLY A 23 11.33 17.31 -9.61
N ALA A 24 11.59 18.38 -10.32
CA ALA A 24 10.55 19.18 -10.99
C ALA A 24 9.88 18.38 -12.12
N ILE A 25 8.63 18.69 -12.41
CA ILE A 25 7.88 18.13 -13.55
C ILE A 25 7.84 19.21 -14.63
N GLY A 26 8.50 18.95 -15.76
CA GLY A 26 8.77 19.96 -16.77
C GLY A 26 7.55 20.39 -17.60
N GLY A 27 6.44 19.68 -17.54
CA GLY A 27 5.23 20.00 -18.32
C GLY A 27 4.11 18.98 -18.10
N ALA A 28 3.00 19.21 -18.75
CA ALA A 28 1.92 18.23 -18.83
C ALA A 28 2.36 16.99 -19.61
N GLY A 29 1.90 15.81 -19.18
CA GLY A 29 2.18 14.53 -19.83
C GLY A 29 2.67 13.46 -18.86
N ASP A 30 3.16 12.37 -19.42
CA ASP A 30 3.60 11.22 -18.66
C ASP A 30 4.88 11.52 -17.86
N ILE A 31 4.87 11.09 -16.61
CA ILE A 31 6.00 11.18 -15.69
C ILE A 31 6.85 9.91 -15.86
N THR A 32 8.15 10.09 -16.11
CA THR A 32 9.09 8.97 -16.17
C THR A 32 9.22 8.32 -14.79
N LEU A 33 8.88 7.04 -14.70
CA LEU A 33 8.96 6.24 -13.49
C LEU A 33 10.23 5.39 -13.47
N ILE A 34 10.84 5.23 -12.31
CA ILE A 34 11.99 4.33 -12.07
C ILE A 34 11.53 2.88 -12.21
N THR A 35 10.36 2.60 -11.68
CA THR A 35 9.69 1.30 -11.79
C THR A 35 8.18 1.49 -11.91
N ASN A 36 7.54 0.61 -12.64
CA ASN A 36 6.09 0.52 -12.75
C ASN A 36 5.54 -0.76 -12.11
N GLN A 37 6.42 -1.59 -11.59
CA GLN A 37 6.03 -2.81 -10.94
C GLN A 37 5.55 -2.52 -9.52
N PRO A 38 4.50 -3.16 -9.10
CA PRO A 38 4.18 -3.24 -7.71
C PRO A 38 5.11 -4.21 -7.05
N LEU A 39 5.09 -4.15 -5.87
CA LEU A 39 6.10 -4.54 -4.98
C LEU A 39 5.84 -5.94 -4.56
N ASP A 40 5.24 -6.63 -4.17
CA ASP A 40 5.26 -7.88 -3.44
C ASP A 40 4.07 -8.79 -3.78
N ASN A 41 4.26 -9.74 -4.68
CA ASN A 41 3.33 -10.85 -4.88
C ASN A 41 1.83 -10.46 -5.03
N GLY A 42 1.55 -9.34 -5.69
CA GLY A 42 0.20 -8.85 -5.92
C GLY A 42 -0.40 -8.02 -4.80
N ALA A 43 0.34 -7.75 -3.73
CA ALA A 43 -0.04 -6.75 -2.74
C ALA A 43 -0.14 -5.36 -3.37
N GLY A 44 -1.01 -4.52 -2.82
CA GLY A 44 -1.22 -3.16 -3.32
C GLY A 44 -0.84 -2.11 -2.29
N TYR A 45 -0.47 -0.95 -2.80
CA TYR A 45 -0.13 0.21 -1.99
C TYR A 45 -0.81 1.45 -2.52
N GLN A 46 -1.14 2.36 -1.63
CA GLN A 46 -1.52 3.71 -2.03
C GLN A 46 -0.29 4.46 -2.53
N ILE A 47 -0.49 5.28 -3.55
CA ILE A 47 0.57 6.05 -4.17
C ILE A 47 0.70 7.38 -3.44
N LEU A 48 1.90 7.65 -2.95
CA LEU A 48 2.25 8.85 -2.21
C LEU A 48 2.97 9.84 -3.13
N PHE A 49 2.43 11.05 -3.22
CA PHE A 49 3.08 12.20 -3.83
C PHE A 49 3.61 13.10 -2.71
N THR A 50 4.91 13.38 -2.72
CA THR A 50 5.52 14.33 -1.78
C THR A 50 5.98 15.55 -2.54
N CYS A 51 5.36 16.69 -2.27
CA CYS A 51 5.64 17.98 -2.89
C CYS A 51 6.48 18.83 -1.94
N ALA A 52 7.66 19.28 -2.38
CA ALA A 52 8.56 20.13 -1.57
C ALA A 52 8.15 21.61 -1.55
N GLY A 53 7.18 22.00 -2.35
CA GLY A 53 6.60 23.33 -2.44
C GLY A 53 5.27 23.28 -3.19
N ASP A 54 4.83 24.43 -3.71
CA ASP A 54 3.54 24.56 -4.33
C ASP A 54 3.40 23.72 -5.62
N ALA A 55 2.51 22.75 -5.59
CA ALA A 55 2.06 21.92 -6.69
C ALA A 55 0.54 21.97 -6.89
N THR A 56 -0.16 22.92 -6.25
CA THR A 56 -1.63 22.99 -6.26
C THR A 56 -2.25 23.21 -7.63
N ALA A 57 -1.47 23.74 -8.58
CA ALA A 57 -1.91 23.93 -9.96
C ALA A 57 -1.92 22.63 -10.79
N ALA A 58 -1.35 21.54 -10.26
CA ALA A 58 -1.25 20.27 -10.97
C ALA A 58 -2.20 19.21 -10.41
N THR A 59 -2.70 18.37 -11.30
CA THR A 59 -3.42 17.13 -10.98
C THR A 59 -2.63 15.96 -11.52
N PHE A 60 -2.35 15.01 -10.67
CA PHE A 60 -1.68 13.77 -11.03
C PHE A 60 -2.72 12.70 -11.38
N THR A 61 -2.57 12.06 -12.52
CA THR A 61 -3.43 10.96 -12.96
C THR A 61 -2.66 9.65 -12.89
N ILE A 62 -3.15 8.71 -12.09
CA ILE A 62 -2.58 7.37 -11.92
C ILE A 62 -3.42 6.41 -12.75
N THR A 63 -2.78 5.58 -13.57
CA THR A 63 -3.42 4.49 -14.31
C THR A 63 -2.75 3.19 -13.92
N GLY A 64 -3.55 2.18 -13.54
CA GLY A 64 -2.98 0.91 -13.08
C GLY A 64 -4.04 -0.12 -12.69
N TYR A 65 -3.59 -1.15 -12.00
CA TYR A 65 -4.39 -2.26 -11.50
C TYR A 65 -4.48 -2.19 -9.99
N VAL A 66 -5.66 -2.35 -9.45
CA VAL A 66 -5.91 -2.34 -8.00
C VAL A 66 -5.70 -3.74 -7.42
N SER A 67 -5.16 -3.80 -6.22
CA SER A 67 -5.00 -5.05 -5.48
C SER A 67 -6.38 -5.64 -5.14
N GLY A 68 -6.49 -6.96 -5.29
CA GLY A 68 -7.72 -7.68 -5.01
C GLY A 68 -8.77 -7.64 -6.11
N ASP A 69 -8.57 -6.84 -7.16
CA ASP A 69 -9.47 -6.85 -8.32
C ASP A 69 -9.27 -8.13 -9.14
N LEU A 70 -10.28 -9.01 -9.10
CA LEU A 70 -10.28 -10.26 -9.86
C LEU A 70 -10.48 -10.04 -11.36
N SER A 71 -11.08 -8.92 -11.75
CA SER A 71 -11.30 -8.58 -13.15
C SER A 71 -10.02 -8.10 -13.83
N GLN A 72 -9.00 -7.70 -13.05
CA GLN A 72 -7.77 -7.09 -13.54
C GLN A 72 -8.03 -5.92 -14.51
N SER A 73 -9.05 -5.15 -14.21
CA SER A 73 -9.38 -3.97 -14.98
C SER A 73 -8.40 -2.85 -14.69
N VAL A 74 -7.98 -2.16 -15.72
CA VAL A 74 -7.20 -0.93 -15.57
C VAL A 74 -8.13 0.16 -15.05
N ILE A 75 -7.76 0.77 -13.94
CA ILE A 75 -8.46 1.94 -13.39
C ILE A 75 -7.62 3.21 -13.53
N THR A 76 -8.29 4.32 -13.48
CA THR A 76 -7.68 5.65 -13.49
C THR A 76 -8.20 6.45 -12.31
N GLU A 77 -7.29 7.09 -11.58
CA GLU A 77 -7.58 7.94 -10.43
C GLU A 77 -6.80 9.24 -10.54
N THR A 78 -7.38 10.32 -10.06
CA THR A 78 -6.74 11.63 -10.01
C THR A 78 -6.43 12.03 -8.57
N VAL A 79 -5.24 12.58 -8.35
CA VAL A 79 -4.77 13.10 -7.07
C VAL A 79 -4.36 14.56 -7.26
N ALA A 80 -5.00 15.47 -6.54
CA ALA A 80 -4.63 16.89 -6.58
C ALA A 80 -3.25 17.12 -5.96
N GLY A 81 -2.45 17.96 -6.60
CA GLY A 81 -1.21 18.42 -6.01
C GLY A 81 -1.46 19.32 -4.78
N VAL A 82 -0.47 19.40 -3.90
CA VAL A 82 -0.54 20.14 -2.64
C VAL A 82 0.61 21.14 -2.53
N ASP A 83 0.45 22.14 -1.67
CA ASP A 83 1.54 23.03 -1.31
C ASP A 83 2.29 22.45 -0.11
N SER A 84 3.58 22.16 -0.30
CA SER A 84 4.52 21.72 0.75
C SER A 84 3.95 20.60 1.63
N GLY A 85 3.76 19.42 1.05
CA GLY A 85 3.15 18.32 1.79
C GLY A 85 3.03 17.03 1.01
N THR A 86 2.13 16.19 1.44
CA THR A 86 1.86 14.89 0.82
C THR A 86 0.41 14.77 0.38
N ALA A 87 0.21 14.11 -0.76
CA ALA A 87 -1.10 13.67 -1.22
C ALA A 87 -1.04 12.18 -1.54
N THR A 88 -2.11 11.45 -1.26
CA THR A 88 -2.14 10.00 -1.39
C THR A 88 -3.34 9.58 -2.26
N SER A 89 -3.16 8.55 -3.07
CA SER A 89 -4.27 7.92 -3.79
C SER A 89 -5.27 7.27 -2.83
N THR A 90 -6.52 7.16 -3.23
CA THR A 90 -7.54 6.41 -2.50
C THR A 90 -7.39 4.91 -2.72
N ASN A 91 -7.04 4.52 -3.95
CA ASN A 91 -6.92 3.11 -4.32
C ASN A 91 -5.54 2.53 -3.99
N TYR A 92 -5.53 1.22 -3.72
CA TYR A 92 -4.33 0.43 -3.47
C TYR A 92 -3.89 -0.27 -4.76
N TYR A 93 -2.88 0.26 -5.41
CA TYR A 93 -2.40 -0.26 -6.69
C TYR A 93 -1.46 -1.45 -6.50
N SER A 94 -1.77 -2.53 -7.18
CA SER A 94 -0.88 -3.69 -7.31
C SER A 94 0.07 -3.55 -8.50
N LYS A 95 -0.24 -2.70 -9.47
CA LYS A 95 0.62 -2.37 -10.60
C LYS A 95 0.26 -1.01 -11.16
N ILE A 96 1.26 -0.16 -11.37
CA ILE A 96 1.10 1.11 -12.06
C ILE A 96 1.45 0.93 -13.53
N THR A 97 0.61 1.42 -14.41
CA THR A 97 0.89 1.46 -15.86
C THR A 97 1.51 2.80 -16.25
N SER A 98 0.95 3.89 -15.75
CA SER A 98 1.48 5.24 -15.95
C SER A 98 1.05 6.18 -14.83
N ILE A 99 1.81 7.24 -14.65
CA ILE A 99 1.43 8.43 -13.89
C ILE A 99 1.69 9.63 -14.78
N SER A 100 0.72 10.52 -14.91
CA SER A 100 0.86 11.76 -15.66
C SER A 100 0.51 12.97 -14.80
N SER A 101 0.97 14.15 -15.23
CA SER A 101 0.59 15.44 -14.68
C SER A 101 -0.10 16.26 -15.76
N ASP A 102 -1.12 17.04 -15.40
CA ASP A 102 -1.80 17.95 -16.33
C ASP A 102 -1.07 19.30 -16.46
N ALA A 103 -0.10 19.59 -15.59
CA ALA A 103 0.67 20.82 -15.59
C ALA A 103 2.13 20.61 -15.22
N ALA A 104 2.97 21.60 -15.52
CA ALA A 104 4.33 21.69 -15.02
C ALA A 104 4.31 21.98 -13.50
N VAL A 105 5.25 21.38 -12.77
CA VAL A 105 5.47 21.63 -11.35
C VAL A 105 6.94 22.01 -11.15
N ALA A 106 7.17 23.26 -10.81
CA ALA A 106 8.54 23.80 -10.65
C ALA A 106 9.24 23.29 -9.38
N THR A 107 8.46 22.92 -8.37
CA THR A 107 8.98 22.33 -7.13
C THR A 107 9.32 20.86 -7.30
N ASN A 108 10.13 20.32 -6.39
CA ASN A 108 10.44 18.91 -6.40
C ASN A 108 9.24 18.07 -5.96
N VAL A 109 8.89 17.09 -6.78
CA VAL A 109 7.87 16.08 -6.49
C VAL A 109 8.54 14.71 -6.52
N SER A 110 8.42 13.95 -5.44
CA SER A 110 8.74 12.53 -5.44
C SER A 110 7.47 11.69 -5.42
N ILE A 111 7.55 10.48 -5.95
CA ILE A 111 6.42 9.55 -6.01
C ILE A 111 6.87 8.21 -5.44
N GLY A 112 6.13 7.73 -4.47
CA GLY A 112 6.39 6.47 -3.78
C GLY A 112 5.14 5.79 -3.28
N ASN A 113 5.27 5.00 -2.25
CA ASN A 113 4.16 4.37 -1.56
C ASN A 113 4.08 4.85 -0.10
N ALA A 114 2.86 4.98 0.38
CA ALA A 114 2.59 5.46 1.73
C ALA A 114 2.82 4.33 2.77
N ILE A 115 3.52 4.68 3.86
CA ILE A 115 3.74 3.74 4.97
C ILE A 115 2.54 3.72 5.93
N THR A 116 1.84 4.84 6.07
CA THR A 116 0.79 5.01 7.09
C THR A 116 -0.51 4.34 6.73
N ASP A 117 -0.75 4.16 5.43
CA ASP A 117 -2.03 3.68 4.91
C ASP A 117 -2.05 2.17 4.69
N GLY A 118 -0.92 1.50 4.99
CA GLY A 118 -0.83 0.06 4.98
C GLY A 118 -0.64 -0.58 3.61
N MET A 119 -0.80 -1.88 3.58
CA MET A 119 -0.65 -2.74 2.41
C MET A 119 -1.94 -3.53 2.20
N ALA A 120 -2.54 -3.41 1.02
CA ALA A 120 -3.67 -4.24 0.64
C ALA A 120 -3.19 -5.64 0.23
N LEU A 121 -3.77 -6.66 0.83
CA LEU A 121 -3.49 -8.05 0.49
C LEU A 121 -4.33 -8.46 -0.73
N PRO A 122 -3.76 -9.26 -1.64
CA PRO A 122 -4.54 -9.90 -2.69
C PRO A 122 -5.54 -10.88 -2.08
N ARG A 123 -6.46 -11.39 -2.90
CA ARG A 123 -7.35 -12.48 -2.46
C ARG A 123 -6.51 -13.69 -2.04
N THR A 124 -6.51 -13.98 -0.74
CA THR A 124 -5.68 -15.02 -0.14
C THR A 124 -6.21 -15.40 1.24
N ARG A 125 -5.59 -16.40 1.85
CA ARG A 125 -5.73 -16.68 3.28
C ARG A 125 -4.52 -16.18 4.04
N MET A 126 -4.73 -15.28 4.97
CA MET A 126 -3.66 -14.87 5.86
C MET A 126 -3.45 -15.94 6.93
N LYS A 127 -2.25 -16.47 6.97
CA LYS A 127 -1.85 -17.57 7.89
C LYS A 127 -1.17 -17.07 9.16
N GLY A 128 -0.59 -15.88 9.12
CA GLY A 128 0.09 -15.30 10.27
C GLY A 128 0.94 -14.10 9.93
N PHE A 129 1.66 -13.64 10.94
CA PHE A 129 2.60 -12.52 10.84
C PHE A 129 3.91 -12.86 11.52
N TYR A 130 4.97 -12.24 11.03
CA TYR A 130 6.20 -12.02 11.75
C TYR A 130 6.48 -10.52 11.77
N PHE A 131 6.78 -9.96 12.92
CA PHE A 131 7.13 -8.56 13.00
C PHE A 131 8.26 -8.30 13.98
N VAL A 132 8.99 -7.23 13.72
CA VAL A 132 10.02 -6.69 14.59
C VAL A 132 9.57 -5.30 15.01
N GLY A 133 9.50 -5.08 16.29
CA GLY A 133 9.15 -3.78 16.82
C GLY A 133 10.37 -2.85 16.96
N SER A 134 10.18 -1.65 17.48
CA SER A 134 11.20 -0.68 17.89
C SER A 134 11.10 -0.39 19.41
N ALA A 135 11.84 0.57 19.92
CA ALA A 135 11.81 0.91 21.36
C ALA A 135 10.44 1.37 21.89
N GLY A 136 9.52 1.76 21.01
CA GLY A 136 8.16 2.19 21.36
C GLY A 136 7.12 1.08 21.25
N ALA A 137 6.01 1.21 21.95
CA ALA A 137 4.85 0.37 21.74
C ALA A 137 4.20 0.67 20.38
N GLY A 138 3.78 -0.37 19.70
CA GLY A 138 3.17 -0.26 18.39
C GLY A 138 1.98 -1.19 18.18
N SER A 139 1.48 -1.28 16.97
CA SER A 139 0.45 -2.24 16.59
C SER A 139 0.54 -2.64 15.13
N VAL A 140 0.09 -3.85 14.84
CA VAL A 140 -0.23 -4.34 13.51
C VAL A 140 -1.73 -4.60 13.48
N THR A 141 -2.42 -4.04 12.51
CA THR A 141 -3.87 -4.13 12.39
C THR A 141 -4.24 -4.67 11.02
N LEU A 142 -5.14 -5.64 10.98
CA LEU A 142 -5.83 -6.08 9.75
C LEU A 142 -7.23 -5.50 9.77
N THR A 143 -7.53 -4.71 8.76
CA THR A 143 -8.83 -4.09 8.54
C THR A 143 -9.42 -4.61 7.25
N LEU A 144 -10.71 -4.88 7.21
CA LEU A 144 -11.45 -4.93 5.96
C LEU A 144 -11.78 -3.50 5.57
N ASP A 145 -11.12 -3.02 4.54
CA ASP A 145 -11.38 -1.73 3.96
C ASP A 145 -12.49 -1.89 2.91
N GLY A 146 -13.63 -1.32 3.19
CA GLY A 146 -14.79 -1.33 2.30
C GLY A 146 -14.95 -0.03 1.52
N ASN A 147 -13.94 0.85 1.50
CA ASN A 147 -14.03 2.17 0.87
C ASN A 147 -15.27 2.97 1.31
N ALA A 148 -15.77 2.68 2.49
CA ALA A 148 -16.91 3.32 3.11
C ALA A 148 -16.62 3.62 4.59
N ALA A 149 -17.35 4.51 5.19
CA ALA A 149 -17.17 5.02 6.55
C ALA A 149 -17.23 3.98 7.71
N SER A 150 -17.08 2.70 7.43
CA SER A 150 -17.19 1.60 8.39
C SER A 150 -16.16 0.49 8.15
N ASP A 151 -14.86 0.86 8.22
CA ASP A 151 -13.79 -0.14 8.22
C ASP A 151 -13.95 -1.08 9.40
N ARG A 152 -13.93 -2.37 9.12
CA ARG A 152 -14.05 -3.38 10.16
C ARG A 152 -12.67 -3.94 10.51
N VAL A 153 -12.19 -3.62 11.70
CA VAL A 153 -10.99 -4.27 12.24
C VAL A 153 -11.28 -5.74 12.49
N LEU A 154 -10.57 -6.62 11.80
CA LEU A 154 -10.64 -8.06 11.99
C LEU A 154 -9.66 -8.54 13.05
N LEU A 155 -8.49 -7.93 13.12
CA LEU A 155 -7.43 -8.29 14.03
C LEU A 155 -6.59 -7.07 14.35
N SER A 156 -6.29 -6.86 15.62
CA SER A 156 -5.33 -5.86 16.08
C SER A 156 -4.39 -6.50 17.10
N ILE A 157 -3.10 -6.38 16.86
CA ILE A 157 -2.05 -6.94 17.70
C ILE A 157 -1.23 -5.78 18.23
N ALA A 158 -1.23 -5.61 19.56
CA ALA A 158 -0.34 -4.66 20.20
C ALA A 158 1.07 -5.26 20.31
N THR A 159 2.08 -4.45 19.98
CA THR A 159 3.48 -4.80 20.19
C THR A 159 3.97 -4.12 21.46
N PRO A 160 4.57 -4.84 22.41
CA PRO A 160 5.13 -4.22 23.61
C PRO A 160 6.29 -3.27 23.24
N ALA A 161 6.54 -2.30 24.11
CA ALA A 161 7.76 -1.51 24.04
C ALA A 161 8.98 -2.37 24.38
N ASN A 162 10.14 -2.04 23.79
CA ASN A 162 11.41 -2.78 23.97
C ASN A 162 11.43 -4.18 23.33
N VAL A 163 11.37 -4.13 22.18
CA VAL A 163 11.36 -4.99 21.04
C VAL A 163 12.00 -6.32 21.11
N GLU A 164 11.16 -7.28 20.94
CA GLU A 164 11.53 -8.58 20.43
C GLU A 164 10.76 -8.84 19.13
N SER A 165 11.34 -9.67 18.27
CA SER A 165 10.61 -10.21 17.12
C SER A 165 9.52 -11.14 17.62
N GLN A 166 8.32 -11.00 17.10
CA GLN A 166 7.21 -11.88 17.40
C GLN A 166 6.67 -12.54 16.13
N GLN A 167 6.38 -13.83 16.27
CA GLN A 167 5.67 -14.57 15.24
C GLN A 167 4.32 -14.98 15.80
N MET A 168 3.27 -14.72 15.03
CA MET A 168 1.93 -15.17 15.32
C MET A 168 1.43 -16.04 14.17
N ALA A 169 1.07 -17.27 14.49
CA ALA A 169 0.33 -18.14 13.58
C ALA A 169 -1.18 -18.00 13.88
N LEU A 170 -1.97 -17.86 12.84
CA LEU A 170 -3.43 -17.86 12.98
C LEU A 170 -3.95 -19.31 13.05
N PRO A 171 -4.93 -19.59 13.92
CA PRO A 171 -5.46 -20.93 14.07
C PRO A 171 -6.18 -21.42 12.82
N GLY A 172 -6.16 -22.73 12.62
CA GLY A 172 -6.89 -23.41 11.53
C GLY A 172 -6.40 -22.97 10.15
N ASP A 173 -7.33 -22.69 9.27
CA ASP A 173 -7.05 -22.28 7.90
C ASP A 173 -6.64 -20.81 7.74
N GLY A 174 -6.50 -20.06 8.81
CA GLY A 174 -6.22 -18.63 8.79
C GLY A 174 -7.46 -17.77 8.45
N ILE A 175 -7.24 -16.49 8.22
CA ILE A 175 -8.29 -15.53 7.86
C ILE A 175 -8.40 -15.44 6.35
N LEU A 176 -9.58 -15.74 5.79
CA LEU A 176 -9.84 -15.54 4.37
C LEU A 176 -9.96 -14.05 4.06
N ILE A 177 -9.04 -13.55 3.25
CA ILE A 177 -9.12 -12.24 2.65
C ILE A 177 -9.81 -12.43 1.29
N ASN A 178 -11.04 -12.02 1.22
CA ASN A 178 -11.83 -12.16 0.01
C ASN A 178 -11.97 -10.78 -0.63
N GLY A 179 -11.23 -10.55 -1.72
CA GLY A 179 -11.50 -9.43 -2.60
C GLY A 179 -12.82 -9.70 -3.31
N ASN A 180 -13.93 -9.22 -2.76
CA ASN A 180 -15.23 -9.45 -3.36
C ASN A 180 -15.66 -8.23 -4.17
N GLU A 181 -16.27 -8.51 -5.31
CA GLU A 181 -16.92 -7.55 -6.21
C GLU A 181 -17.83 -6.55 -5.49
N PRO A 182 -17.89 -5.34 -5.98
CA PRO A 182 -16.95 -4.58 -6.79
C PRO A 182 -16.02 -3.75 -5.91
N GLN A 183 -14.72 -3.97 -5.94
CA GLN A 183 -13.62 -3.14 -5.39
C GLN A 183 -13.79 -2.58 -3.95
N THR A 184 -14.67 -3.14 -3.13
CA THR A 184 -15.11 -2.51 -1.90
C THR A 184 -14.68 -3.23 -0.63
N THR A 185 -14.04 -4.40 -0.74
CA THR A 185 -13.62 -5.14 0.45
C THR A 185 -12.33 -5.91 0.18
N PHE A 186 -11.22 -5.34 0.56
CA PHE A 186 -9.92 -6.02 0.61
C PHE A 186 -9.34 -5.93 2.02
N GLY A 187 -8.47 -6.86 2.37
CA GLY A 187 -7.78 -6.81 3.65
C GLY A 187 -6.61 -5.83 3.58
N VAL A 188 -6.61 -4.80 4.41
CA VAL A 188 -5.48 -3.89 4.57
C VAL A 188 -4.76 -4.21 5.86
N VAL A 189 -3.46 -4.46 5.77
CA VAL A 189 -2.57 -4.60 6.92
C VAL A 189 -1.85 -3.28 7.13
N THR A 190 -2.11 -2.64 8.25
CA THR A 190 -1.42 -1.42 8.67
C THR A 190 -0.45 -1.72 9.80
N GLN A 191 0.62 -0.96 9.88
CA GLN A 191 1.57 -1.00 10.97
C GLN A 191 1.86 0.41 11.48
N THR A 192 2.09 0.53 12.78
CA THR A 192 2.58 1.80 13.34
C THR A 192 4.08 1.96 13.09
N ALA A 193 4.58 3.19 13.21
CA ALA A 193 6.00 3.49 13.05
C ALA A 193 6.91 2.73 14.05
N ALA A 194 6.35 2.24 15.14
CA ALA A 194 7.07 1.41 16.11
C ALA A 194 7.28 -0.05 15.63
N VAL A 195 6.69 -0.45 14.52
CA VAL A 195 6.96 -1.74 13.86
C VAL A 195 7.95 -1.49 12.73
N THR A 196 9.19 -1.93 12.89
CA THR A 196 10.28 -1.68 11.93
C THR A 196 10.31 -2.66 10.76
N SER A 197 9.75 -3.85 10.96
CA SER A 197 9.63 -4.87 9.91
C SER A 197 8.36 -5.68 10.13
N LEU A 198 7.65 -5.96 9.07
CA LEU A 198 6.47 -6.79 9.06
C LEU A 198 6.56 -7.77 7.89
N THR A 199 6.23 -9.03 8.15
CA THR A 199 6.06 -10.05 7.11
C THR A 199 4.71 -10.71 7.33
N VAL A 200 3.89 -10.77 6.29
CA VAL A 200 2.58 -11.43 6.30
C VAL A 200 2.70 -12.76 5.58
N PHE A 201 2.30 -13.83 6.24
CA PHE A 201 2.25 -15.18 5.65
C PHE A 201 0.88 -15.43 5.06
N CYS A 202 0.85 -15.80 3.79
CA CYS A 202 -0.34 -16.07 3.00
C CYS A 202 -0.30 -17.48 2.40
N GLY A 203 -1.47 -18.02 2.03
CA GLY A 203 -1.57 -19.33 1.40
C GLY A 203 -2.98 -19.70 0.95
#